data_ffbff8568a8a17dd9810b7ccc52e13a3
#
_entry.id   ffbff8568a8a17dd9810b7ccc52e13a3
#
_cell.length_a   1.000
_cell.length_b   1.000
_cell.length_c   1.000
_cell.angle_alpha   90.00
_cell.angle_beta   90.00
_cell.angle_gamma   90.00
#
_symmetry.space_group_name_H-M   'P 1'
#
loop_
_entity.id
_entity.type
_entity.pdbx_description
1 polymer ?
#
loop_
_entity_poly.entity_id
_entity_poly.type
_entity_poly.pdbx_seq_one_letter_code
_entity_poly.pdbx_strand_id
1 'polypeptide(L)'
;SNFPLVAKADGLAAGKGVYICEDKNMAHQAILEVFGGKFGLAKEILIEEFLDGEEMSYFIISDGKTYKKFQTAQDHKRVFEGDKGKNTGGMGAYSPSKLINEELDRKIISKIIEPTLKGLIDFKTNFKGFLYAGLMIKNNEPYLIEYNVRMGDPECQTILPRLKNDIMEVLEGSINGELENINLSWHESKSLSIVLCSKGYPDKFKNEIEIKNLDNLDLKDKEFIFHA
;
A
#
# COMPACT_ATOMS: atom_id res chain seq x y z
N SER A 1 -7.40 4.53 28.17
CA SER A 1 -7.43 4.33 26.70
C SER A 1 -8.63 3.47 26.37
N ASN A 2 -9.36 3.83 25.33
CA ASN A 2 -10.46 3.02 24.83
C ASN A 2 -9.89 1.91 23.93
N PHE A 3 -10.44 0.71 24.02
CA PHE A 3 -10.10 -0.41 23.15
C PHE A 3 -11.21 -0.57 22.09
N PRO A 4 -10.87 -1.12 20.91
CA PRO A 4 -9.55 -1.54 20.47
C PRO A 4 -8.59 -0.36 20.21
N LEU A 5 -7.28 -0.62 20.26
CA LEU A 5 -6.23 0.32 19.87
C LEU A 5 -5.18 -0.36 18.99
N VAL A 6 -4.35 0.43 18.30
CA VAL A 6 -3.25 -0.09 17.49
C VAL A 6 -1.93 0.26 18.13
N ALA A 7 -1.07 -0.74 18.33
CA ALA A 7 0.30 -0.55 18.76
C ALA A 7 1.26 -0.85 17.59
N LYS A 8 2.14 0.10 17.28
CA LYS A 8 3.10 -0.02 16.18
C LYS A 8 4.53 0.09 16.72
N ALA A 9 5.39 -0.84 16.30
CA ALA A 9 6.81 -0.73 16.54
C ALA A 9 7.39 0.46 15.77
N ASP A 10 8.15 1.35 16.45
CA ASP A 10 8.91 2.39 15.78
C ASP A 10 10.19 1.78 15.20
N GLY A 11 10.26 1.68 13.88
CA GLY A 11 11.38 1.11 13.15
C GLY A 11 10.97 0.24 11.96
N LEU A 12 11.97 -0.30 11.27
CA LEU A 12 11.77 -1.13 10.08
C LEU A 12 11.28 -2.53 10.47
N ALA A 13 9.97 -2.70 10.60
CA ALA A 13 9.33 -3.97 10.96
C ALA A 13 8.70 -4.70 9.76
N ALA A 14 8.88 -4.20 8.54
CA ALA A 14 8.35 -4.76 7.29
C ALA A 14 6.85 -5.11 7.36
N GLY A 15 6.04 -4.20 7.94
CA GLY A 15 4.59 -4.36 8.11
C GLY A 15 4.17 -5.36 9.19
N LYS A 16 5.12 -6.03 9.86
CA LYS A 16 4.84 -7.05 10.89
C LYS A 16 4.73 -6.50 12.31
N GLY A 17 5.17 -5.27 12.52
CA GLY A 17 5.19 -4.62 13.84
C GLY A 17 3.91 -3.88 14.20
N VAL A 18 2.76 -4.26 13.63
CA VAL A 18 1.44 -3.65 13.88
C VAL A 18 0.56 -4.65 14.62
N TYR A 19 0.07 -4.23 15.78
CA TYR A 19 -0.80 -5.04 16.66
C TYR A 19 -2.13 -4.34 16.87
N ILE A 20 -3.22 -5.00 16.51
CA ILE A 20 -4.56 -4.59 16.89
C ILE A 20 -4.82 -5.21 18.27
N CYS A 21 -4.98 -4.37 19.26
CA CYS A 21 -5.13 -4.79 20.66
C CYS A 21 -6.59 -4.58 21.09
N GLU A 22 -7.29 -5.69 21.33
CA GLU A 22 -8.68 -5.69 21.76
C GLU A 22 -8.84 -5.33 23.25
N ASP A 23 -7.77 -5.55 24.01
CA ASP A 23 -7.76 -5.31 25.45
C ASP A 23 -6.36 -4.92 25.96
N LYS A 24 -6.30 -4.62 27.27
CA LYS A 24 -5.06 -4.22 27.95
C LYS A 24 -3.99 -5.32 27.96
N ASN A 25 -4.37 -6.59 28.00
CA ASN A 25 -3.41 -7.69 28.05
C ASN A 25 -2.71 -7.83 26.70
N MET A 26 -3.48 -7.76 25.60
CA MET A 26 -2.92 -7.75 24.24
C MET A 26 -1.99 -6.56 24.01
N ALA A 27 -2.37 -5.36 24.48
CA ALA A 27 -1.53 -4.18 24.38
C ALA A 27 -0.21 -4.36 25.17
N HIS A 28 -0.29 -4.90 26.39
CA HIS A 28 0.89 -5.17 27.20
C HIS A 28 1.80 -6.23 26.55
N GLN A 29 1.24 -7.27 25.97
CA GLN A 29 1.99 -8.28 25.22
C GLN A 29 2.72 -7.66 24.00
N ALA A 30 2.02 -6.85 23.22
CA ALA A 30 2.60 -6.15 22.08
C ALA A 30 3.79 -5.26 22.49
N ILE A 31 3.66 -4.51 23.58
CA ILE A 31 4.74 -3.68 24.14
C ILE A 31 5.94 -4.54 24.53
N LEU A 32 5.72 -5.66 25.22
CA LEU A 32 6.82 -6.56 25.60
C LEU A 32 7.53 -7.18 24.40
N GLU A 33 6.79 -7.58 23.36
CA GLU A 33 7.37 -8.14 22.14
C GLU A 33 8.20 -7.10 21.35
N VAL A 34 7.70 -5.85 21.25
CA VAL A 34 8.39 -4.77 20.55
C VAL A 34 9.68 -4.41 21.28
N PHE A 35 9.63 -4.13 22.59
CA PHE A 35 10.82 -3.79 23.36
C PHE A 35 11.74 -4.99 23.64
N GLY A 36 11.20 -6.22 23.54
CA GLY A 36 11.99 -7.45 23.58
C GLY A 36 12.81 -7.72 22.30
N GLY A 37 12.74 -6.83 21.31
CA GLY A 37 13.56 -6.90 20.11
C GLY A 37 13.04 -7.81 19.01
N LYS A 38 11.76 -8.18 19.02
CA LYS A 38 11.15 -9.04 17.97
C LYS A 38 11.31 -8.45 16.56
N PHE A 39 11.37 -7.12 16.43
CA PHE A 39 11.54 -6.39 15.17
C PHE A 39 12.84 -5.56 15.14
N GLY A 40 13.83 -5.94 15.93
CA GLY A 40 15.03 -5.15 16.16
C GLY A 40 14.92 -4.28 17.41
N LEU A 41 15.95 -3.44 17.65
CA LEU A 41 15.96 -2.55 18.80
C LEU A 41 14.96 -1.40 18.57
N ALA A 42 13.83 -1.46 19.23
CA ALA A 42 12.86 -0.37 19.26
C ALA A 42 13.15 0.54 20.47
N LYS A 43 13.15 1.85 20.25
CA LYS A 43 13.28 2.87 21.33
C LYS A 43 11.92 3.36 21.78
N GLU A 44 10.95 3.33 20.88
CA GLU A 44 9.62 3.87 21.07
C GLU A 44 8.57 2.90 20.50
N ILE A 45 7.34 3.08 20.91
CA ILE A 45 6.17 2.40 20.38
C ILE A 45 5.09 3.45 20.16
N LEU A 46 4.44 3.41 19.00
CA LEU A 46 3.29 4.26 18.69
C LEU A 46 2.01 3.58 19.15
N ILE A 47 1.16 4.33 19.84
CA ILE A 47 -0.20 3.90 20.19
C ILE A 47 -1.18 4.79 19.43
N GLU A 48 -1.96 4.17 18.58
CA GLU A 48 -2.90 4.87 17.70
C GLU A 48 -4.35 4.43 17.99
N GLU A 49 -5.29 5.29 17.58
CA GLU A 49 -6.69 4.95 17.53
C GLU A 49 -6.93 3.81 16.54
N PHE A 50 -7.75 2.84 16.92
CA PHE A 50 -8.24 1.85 15.97
C PHE A 50 -9.30 2.48 15.05
N LEU A 51 -9.04 2.45 13.76
CA LEU A 51 -9.96 2.95 12.73
C LEU A 51 -10.74 1.77 12.14
N ASP A 52 -12.03 1.74 12.42
CA ASP A 52 -12.97 0.76 11.84
C ASP A 52 -13.46 1.26 10.49
N GLY A 53 -12.86 0.76 9.41
CA GLY A 53 -13.13 1.19 8.03
C GLY A 53 -12.62 0.19 7.01
N GLU A 54 -12.58 0.58 5.74
CA GLU A 54 -12.00 -0.21 4.66
C GLU A 54 -10.68 0.41 4.21
N GLU A 55 -9.63 -0.41 4.05
CA GLU A 55 -8.33 0.04 3.56
C GLU A 55 -8.39 0.37 2.07
N MET A 56 -7.66 1.40 1.66
CA MET A 56 -7.47 1.79 0.27
C MET A 56 -6.05 2.30 0.04
N SER A 57 -5.46 1.88 -1.07
CA SER A 57 -4.16 2.34 -1.53
C SER A 57 -4.34 3.48 -2.53
N TYR A 58 -3.76 4.64 -2.23
CA TYR A 58 -3.81 5.84 -3.05
C TYR A 58 -2.39 6.23 -3.49
N PHE A 59 -2.19 6.43 -4.78
CA PHE A 59 -0.87 6.64 -5.36
C PHE A 59 -0.77 7.95 -6.11
N ILE A 60 0.33 8.64 -5.93
CA ILE A 60 0.79 9.73 -6.77
C ILE A 60 2.24 9.49 -7.21
N ILE A 61 2.64 10.15 -8.31
CA ILE A 61 4.04 10.36 -8.64
C ILE A 61 4.32 11.86 -8.60
N SER A 62 5.41 12.27 -7.96
CA SER A 62 5.83 13.67 -7.83
C SER A 62 7.16 13.92 -8.51
N ASP A 63 7.35 15.12 -9.04
CA ASP A 63 8.62 15.61 -9.59
C ASP A 63 9.31 16.64 -8.67
N GLY A 64 8.77 16.84 -7.47
CA GLY A 64 9.25 17.84 -6.51
C GLY A 64 8.65 19.24 -6.66
N LYS A 65 7.85 19.47 -7.71
CA LYS A 65 7.12 20.72 -7.95
C LYS A 65 5.64 20.49 -8.12
N THR A 66 5.30 19.46 -8.90
CA THR A 66 3.94 19.02 -9.15
C THR A 66 3.81 17.51 -8.96
N TYR A 67 2.60 16.99 -9.10
CA TYR A 67 2.34 15.56 -9.02
C TYR A 67 1.27 15.13 -10.03
N LYS A 68 1.26 13.84 -10.35
CA LYS A 68 0.18 13.19 -11.10
C LYS A 68 -0.44 12.08 -10.26
N LYS A 69 -1.76 11.99 -10.30
CA LYS A 69 -2.50 10.91 -9.64
C LYS A 69 -2.38 9.63 -10.44
N PHE A 70 -2.06 8.54 -9.75
CA PHE A 70 -2.23 7.19 -10.28
C PHE A 70 -3.60 6.63 -9.88
N GLN A 71 -3.92 5.47 -10.44
CA GLN A 71 -5.16 4.78 -10.05
C GLN A 71 -5.07 4.25 -8.62
N THR A 72 -6.21 4.18 -7.95
CA THR A 72 -6.32 3.54 -6.64
C THR A 72 -6.32 2.03 -6.76
N ALA A 73 -5.96 1.37 -5.67
CA ALA A 73 -6.13 -0.07 -5.53
C ALA A 73 -6.68 -0.41 -4.14
N GLN A 74 -7.14 -1.62 -4.00
CA GLN A 74 -7.51 -2.19 -2.71
C GLN A 74 -6.80 -3.53 -2.57
N ASP A 75 -5.90 -3.60 -1.59
CA ASP A 75 -5.10 -4.78 -1.25
C ASP A 75 -5.85 -5.64 -0.23
N HIS A 76 -5.62 -6.95 -0.30
CA HIS A 76 -6.16 -7.94 0.62
C HIS A 76 -5.01 -8.61 1.38
N LYS A 77 -4.75 -8.14 2.59
CA LYS A 77 -3.58 -8.52 3.39
C LYS A 77 -3.76 -9.79 4.21
N ARG A 78 -4.99 -10.22 4.46
CA ARG A 78 -5.26 -11.40 5.27
C ARG A 78 -5.11 -12.68 4.48
N VAL A 79 -4.45 -13.68 5.10
CA VAL A 79 -4.09 -14.94 4.42
C VAL A 79 -5.28 -15.85 4.12
N PHE A 80 -6.39 -15.73 4.85
CA PHE A 80 -7.56 -16.60 4.70
C PHE A 80 -8.77 -15.85 4.15
N GLU A 81 -9.67 -16.62 3.56
CA GLU A 81 -10.94 -16.16 3.04
C GLU A 81 -11.77 -15.41 4.12
N GLY A 82 -12.51 -14.39 3.67
CA GLY A 82 -13.32 -13.55 4.54
C GLY A 82 -12.52 -12.59 5.42
N ASP A 83 -11.36 -12.16 4.93
CA ASP A 83 -10.46 -11.22 5.62
C ASP A 83 -10.04 -11.70 7.01
N LYS A 84 -9.61 -12.96 7.07
CA LYS A 84 -9.23 -13.65 8.31
C LYS A 84 -7.77 -14.10 8.29
N GLY A 85 -7.26 -14.42 9.48
CA GLY A 85 -5.91 -14.92 9.67
C GLY A 85 -4.87 -13.81 9.82
N LYS A 86 -3.60 -14.17 9.60
CA LYS A 86 -2.47 -13.26 9.77
C LYS A 86 -2.37 -12.28 8.60
N ASN A 87 -1.83 -11.11 8.88
CA ASN A 87 -1.40 -10.19 7.83
C ASN A 87 -0.24 -10.77 7.03
N THR A 88 -0.25 -10.49 5.74
CA THR A 88 0.77 -10.87 4.76
C THR A 88 1.31 -9.62 4.07
N GLY A 89 2.18 -9.79 3.08
CA GLY A 89 2.60 -8.72 2.18
C GLY A 89 1.54 -8.28 1.17
N GLY A 90 0.44 -9.02 1.07
CA GLY A 90 -0.66 -8.86 0.12
C GLY A 90 -0.96 -10.18 -0.58
N MET A 91 -2.21 -10.60 -0.55
CA MET A 91 -2.68 -11.84 -1.19
C MET A 91 -3.32 -11.59 -2.56
N GLY A 92 -3.47 -10.34 -2.91
CA GLY A 92 -4.02 -9.86 -4.17
C GLY A 92 -4.57 -8.47 -4.02
N ALA A 93 -4.77 -7.80 -5.15
CA ALA A 93 -5.34 -6.47 -5.19
C ALA A 93 -6.24 -6.29 -6.41
N TYR A 94 -7.11 -5.30 -6.37
CA TYR A 94 -7.85 -4.86 -7.54
C TYR A 94 -7.79 -3.34 -7.71
N SER A 95 -7.91 -2.88 -8.95
CA SER A 95 -7.88 -1.48 -9.34
C SER A 95 -8.95 -1.16 -10.39
N PRO A 96 -9.67 -0.01 -10.28
CA PRO A 96 -9.63 0.92 -9.18
C PRO A 96 -10.36 0.38 -7.94
N SER A 97 -10.07 0.94 -6.75
CA SER A 97 -10.85 0.64 -5.55
C SER A 97 -12.32 1.03 -5.76
N LYS A 98 -13.23 0.21 -5.25
CA LYS A 98 -14.68 0.50 -5.25
C LYS A 98 -15.07 1.70 -4.37
N LEU A 99 -14.17 2.08 -3.43
CA LEU A 99 -14.42 3.14 -2.47
C LEU A 99 -14.26 4.53 -3.08
N ILE A 100 -13.43 4.67 -4.13
CA ILE A 100 -13.11 5.97 -4.70
C ILE A 100 -14.32 6.59 -5.41
N ASN A 101 -14.57 7.82 -5.10
CA ASN A 101 -15.51 8.70 -5.78
C ASN A 101 -14.93 10.12 -5.81
N GLU A 102 -15.55 11.04 -6.55
CA GLU A 102 -15.03 12.40 -6.73
C GLU A 102 -14.92 13.19 -5.42
N GLU A 103 -15.84 13.00 -4.48
CA GLU A 103 -15.81 13.69 -3.19
C GLU A 103 -14.64 13.18 -2.34
N LEU A 104 -14.49 11.85 -2.25
CA LEU A 104 -13.40 11.21 -1.51
C LEU A 104 -12.04 11.58 -2.12
N ASP A 105 -11.93 11.57 -3.45
CA ASP A 105 -10.70 11.97 -4.15
C ASP A 105 -10.29 13.41 -3.78
N ARG A 106 -11.24 14.37 -3.82
CA ARG A 106 -10.98 15.76 -3.39
C ARG A 106 -10.53 15.85 -1.93
N LYS A 107 -11.16 15.08 -1.03
CA LYS A 107 -10.77 15.05 0.38
C LYS A 107 -9.36 14.49 0.58
N ILE A 108 -9.01 13.41 -0.11
CA ILE A 108 -7.67 12.82 -0.04
C ILE A 108 -6.61 13.83 -0.51
N ILE A 109 -6.86 14.47 -1.64
CA ILE A 109 -5.95 15.48 -2.18
C ILE A 109 -5.77 16.63 -1.19
N SER A 110 -6.87 17.27 -0.79
CA SER A 110 -6.82 18.51 0.01
C SER A 110 -6.39 18.29 1.47
N LYS A 111 -6.71 17.15 2.07
CA LYS A 111 -6.43 16.87 3.48
C LYS A 111 -5.13 16.10 3.71
N ILE A 112 -4.65 15.34 2.71
CA ILE A 112 -3.55 14.41 2.87
C ILE A 112 -2.40 14.71 1.89
N ILE A 113 -2.64 14.64 0.57
CA ILE A 113 -1.57 14.71 -0.42
C ILE A 113 -0.93 16.10 -0.48
N GLU A 114 -1.73 17.14 -0.73
CA GLU A 114 -1.21 18.50 -0.88
C GLU A 114 -0.55 19.02 0.40
N PRO A 115 -1.12 18.85 1.61
CA PRO A 115 -0.45 19.24 2.84
C PRO A 115 0.88 18.52 3.05
N THR A 116 0.98 17.24 2.69
CA THR A 116 2.21 16.47 2.80
C THR A 116 3.28 16.96 1.85
N LEU A 117 2.95 17.13 0.57
CA LEU A 117 3.91 17.65 -0.40
C LEU A 117 4.38 19.07 -0.05
N LYS A 118 3.46 19.92 0.42
CA LYS A 118 3.79 21.25 0.92
C LYS A 118 4.72 21.19 2.13
N GLY A 119 4.42 20.34 3.11
CA GLY A 119 5.27 20.15 4.28
C GLY A 119 6.68 19.70 3.91
N LEU A 120 6.82 18.78 2.94
CA LEU A 120 8.12 18.36 2.45
C LEU A 120 8.92 19.51 1.81
N ILE A 121 8.25 20.39 1.05
CA ILE A 121 8.88 21.58 0.48
C ILE A 121 9.32 22.54 1.60
N ASP A 122 8.46 22.77 2.61
CA ASP A 122 8.79 23.64 3.76
C ASP A 122 9.99 23.10 4.55
N PHE A 123 10.17 21.79 4.63
CA PHE A 123 11.37 21.12 5.14
C PHE A 123 12.56 21.12 4.19
N LYS A 124 12.47 21.81 3.04
CA LYS A 124 13.50 21.85 1.98
C LYS A 124 13.83 20.46 1.41
N THR A 125 12.87 19.57 1.43
CA THR A 125 12.95 18.23 0.85
C THR A 125 12.01 18.12 -0.33
N ASN A 126 12.55 18.23 -1.53
CA ASN A 126 11.76 18.09 -2.75
C ASN A 126 11.60 16.59 -3.05
N PHE A 127 10.45 16.04 -2.73
CA PHE A 127 10.16 14.62 -2.96
C PHE A 127 9.91 14.35 -4.45
N LYS A 128 10.68 13.42 -5.02
CA LYS A 128 10.50 12.90 -6.37
C LYS A 128 10.25 11.40 -6.35
N GLY A 129 9.32 10.93 -7.14
CA GLY A 129 8.96 9.52 -7.26
C GLY A 129 7.57 9.20 -6.74
N PHE A 130 7.30 7.91 -6.55
CA PHE A 130 6.01 7.44 -6.06
C PHE A 130 5.82 7.69 -4.59
N LEU A 131 4.67 8.26 -4.25
CA LEU A 131 4.16 8.33 -2.89
C LEU A 131 2.88 7.50 -2.80
N TYR A 132 2.92 6.48 -1.98
CA TYR A 132 1.79 5.63 -1.66
C TYR A 132 1.24 6.02 -0.29
N ALA A 133 0.02 6.53 -0.26
CA ALA A 133 -0.73 6.77 0.95
C ALA A 133 -1.63 5.56 1.25
N GLY A 134 -1.31 4.82 2.31
CA GLY A 134 -2.20 3.81 2.88
C GLY A 134 -3.29 4.49 3.68
N LEU A 135 -4.53 4.31 3.27
CA LEU A 135 -5.68 5.02 3.82
C LEU A 135 -6.66 4.05 4.45
N MET A 136 -7.25 4.46 5.57
CA MET A 136 -8.50 3.89 6.10
C MET A 136 -9.65 4.81 5.70
N ILE A 137 -10.66 4.25 5.05
CA ILE A 137 -11.86 4.99 4.65
C ILE A 137 -13.01 4.63 5.57
N LYS A 138 -13.52 5.62 6.27
CA LYS A 138 -14.67 5.48 7.18
C LYS A 138 -15.71 6.56 6.89
N ASN A 139 -16.92 6.17 6.55
CA ASN A 139 -18.00 7.10 6.25
C ASN A 139 -17.64 8.16 5.19
N ASN A 140 -16.95 7.74 4.11
CA ASN A 140 -16.46 8.63 3.05
C ASN A 140 -15.47 9.71 3.53
N GLU A 141 -14.77 9.47 4.66
CA GLU A 141 -13.67 10.28 5.18
C GLU A 141 -12.37 9.49 5.13
N PRO A 142 -11.28 10.06 4.58
CA PRO A 142 -9.99 9.42 4.51
C PRO A 142 -9.16 9.71 5.77
N TYR A 143 -8.56 8.66 6.31
CA TYR A 143 -7.58 8.73 7.39
C TYR A 143 -6.27 8.12 6.91
N LEU A 144 -5.18 8.85 7.06
CA LEU A 144 -3.85 8.35 6.71
C LEU A 144 -3.37 7.36 7.76
N ILE A 145 -2.99 6.15 7.31
CA ILE A 145 -2.40 5.12 8.15
C ILE A 145 -0.87 5.17 8.07
N GLU A 146 -0.35 5.25 6.84
CA GLU A 146 1.09 5.26 6.59
C GLU A 146 1.40 5.82 5.19
N TYR A 147 2.66 6.21 5.00
CA TYR A 147 3.23 6.45 3.70
C TYR A 147 4.27 5.40 3.33
N ASN A 148 4.29 5.04 2.06
CA ASN A 148 5.38 4.31 1.43
C ASN A 148 5.93 5.14 0.25
N VAL A 149 7.24 5.09 0.03
CA VAL A 149 7.92 5.86 -1.03
C VAL A 149 8.23 4.98 -2.25
N ARG A 150 7.31 4.12 -2.57
CA ARG A 150 7.34 3.14 -3.68
C ARG A 150 5.93 2.75 -4.07
N MET A 151 5.80 2.04 -5.18
CA MET A 151 4.55 1.32 -5.48
C MET A 151 4.33 0.18 -4.48
N GLY A 152 3.08 -0.23 -4.32
CA GLY A 152 2.73 -1.39 -3.51
C GLY A 152 2.97 -2.72 -4.25
N ASP A 153 3.00 -3.79 -3.52
CA ASP A 153 3.02 -5.17 -3.99
C ASP A 153 1.91 -5.94 -3.25
N PRO A 154 0.85 -6.37 -3.94
CA PRO A 154 0.66 -6.53 -5.41
C PRO A 154 -0.02 -5.36 -6.15
N GLU A 155 -0.16 -4.17 -5.59
CA GLU A 155 -0.88 -3.07 -6.24
C GLU A 155 -0.18 -2.61 -7.53
N CYS A 156 1.16 -2.64 -7.60
CA CYS A 156 1.91 -2.28 -8.80
C CYS A 156 1.48 -3.13 -10.00
N GLN A 157 1.50 -4.45 -9.82
CA GLN A 157 1.09 -5.43 -10.82
C GLN A 157 -0.38 -5.30 -11.22
N THR A 158 -1.18 -4.69 -10.35
CA THR A 158 -2.60 -4.46 -10.58
C THR A 158 -2.87 -3.13 -11.30
N ILE A 159 -2.09 -2.08 -10.99
CA ILE A 159 -2.31 -0.73 -11.53
C ILE A 159 -1.66 -0.54 -12.89
N LEU A 160 -0.39 -0.95 -13.04
CA LEU A 160 0.39 -0.66 -14.25
C LEU A 160 -0.19 -1.25 -15.54
N PRO A 161 -0.80 -2.45 -15.57
CA PRO A 161 -1.45 -2.95 -16.79
C PRO A 161 -2.61 -2.08 -17.29
N ARG A 162 -3.12 -1.16 -16.46
CA ARG A 162 -4.16 -0.21 -16.84
C ARG A 162 -3.61 1.10 -17.39
N LEU A 163 -2.33 1.39 -17.22
CA LEU A 163 -1.70 2.60 -17.74
C LEU A 163 -1.52 2.48 -19.26
N LYS A 164 -1.89 3.53 -20.01
CA LYS A 164 -1.69 3.59 -21.47
C LYS A 164 -0.37 4.27 -21.85
N ASN A 165 0.15 5.12 -20.97
CA ASN A 165 1.43 5.78 -21.19
C ASN A 165 2.58 4.78 -21.05
N ASP A 166 3.68 5.04 -21.75
CA ASP A 166 4.93 4.39 -21.41
C ASP A 166 5.37 4.83 -20.01
N ILE A 167 5.55 3.87 -19.11
CA ILE A 167 5.96 4.16 -17.74
C ILE A 167 7.32 4.84 -17.67
N MET A 168 8.20 4.59 -18.63
CA MET A 168 9.51 5.23 -18.67
C MET A 168 9.41 6.74 -18.92
N GLU A 169 8.52 7.18 -19.80
CA GLU A 169 8.24 8.61 -19.99
C GLU A 169 7.78 9.28 -18.69
N VAL A 170 6.92 8.59 -17.94
CA VAL A 170 6.41 9.11 -16.66
C VAL A 170 7.51 9.21 -15.62
N LEU A 171 8.39 8.20 -15.54
CA LEU A 171 9.52 8.18 -14.61
C LEU A 171 10.56 9.26 -14.96
N GLU A 172 10.91 9.40 -16.24
CA GLU A 172 11.79 10.44 -16.72
C GLU A 172 11.23 11.83 -16.44
N GLY A 173 9.94 12.04 -16.70
CA GLY A 173 9.25 13.29 -16.36
C GLY A 173 9.30 13.61 -14.86
N SER A 174 9.19 12.59 -13.99
CA SER A 174 9.35 12.78 -12.55
C SER A 174 10.78 13.20 -12.17
N ILE A 175 11.78 12.57 -12.75
CA ILE A 175 13.20 12.87 -12.47
C ILE A 175 13.55 14.29 -12.96
N ASN A 176 13.12 14.63 -14.18
CA ASN A 176 13.46 15.88 -14.84
C ASN A 176 12.65 17.10 -14.36
N GLY A 177 11.56 16.90 -13.60
CA GLY A 177 10.68 17.99 -13.19
C GLY A 177 9.73 18.45 -14.29
N GLU A 178 9.25 17.53 -15.11
CA GLU A 178 8.46 17.75 -16.34
C GLU A 178 7.08 17.07 -16.29
N LEU A 179 6.64 16.58 -15.14
CA LEU A 179 5.34 15.91 -15.00
C LEU A 179 4.16 16.79 -15.42
N GLU A 180 4.29 18.11 -15.37
CA GLU A 180 3.27 19.04 -15.82
C GLU A 180 2.87 18.75 -17.28
N ASN A 181 3.84 18.42 -18.14
CA ASN A 181 3.66 18.16 -19.56
C ASN A 181 3.09 16.77 -19.88
N ILE A 182 2.99 15.87 -18.88
CA ILE A 182 2.53 14.51 -19.07
C ILE A 182 1.06 14.38 -18.69
N ASN A 183 0.25 13.88 -19.61
CA ASN A 183 -1.15 13.54 -19.36
C ASN A 183 -1.27 12.04 -19.20
N LEU A 184 -1.52 11.58 -17.96
CA LEU A 184 -1.76 10.17 -17.70
C LEU A 184 -3.11 9.74 -18.28
N SER A 185 -3.11 8.65 -19.00
CA SER A 185 -4.31 8.03 -19.56
C SER A 185 -4.41 6.55 -19.14
N TRP A 186 -5.62 6.10 -18.96
CA TRP A 186 -5.90 4.80 -18.37
C TRP A 186 -6.89 4.00 -19.19
N HIS A 187 -6.73 2.67 -19.19
CA HIS A 187 -7.77 1.76 -19.67
C HIS A 187 -8.95 1.79 -18.69
N GLU A 188 -10.17 1.81 -19.22
CA GLU A 188 -11.40 1.79 -18.42
C GLU A 188 -11.62 0.44 -17.72
N SER A 189 -11.02 -0.62 -18.25
CA SER A 189 -11.09 -1.96 -17.66
C SER A 189 -10.56 -1.97 -16.23
N LYS A 190 -11.16 -2.80 -15.40
CA LYS A 190 -10.66 -3.12 -14.07
C LYS A 190 -9.55 -4.16 -14.17
N SER A 191 -8.67 -4.17 -13.21
CA SER A 191 -7.59 -5.15 -13.08
C SER A 191 -7.66 -5.83 -11.73
N LEU A 192 -7.32 -7.12 -11.70
CA LEU A 192 -7.25 -7.94 -10.50
C LEU A 192 -5.96 -8.74 -10.55
N SER A 193 -5.22 -8.76 -9.45
CA SER A 193 -4.10 -9.67 -9.23
C SER A 193 -4.39 -10.64 -8.10
N ILE A 194 -3.85 -11.85 -8.20
CA ILE A 194 -3.93 -12.90 -7.18
C ILE A 194 -2.51 -13.38 -6.92
N VAL A 195 -2.09 -13.40 -5.66
CA VAL A 195 -0.78 -13.88 -5.26
C VAL A 195 -0.86 -15.36 -4.95
N LEU A 196 -0.12 -16.16 -5.71
CA LEU A 196 0.09 -17.58 -5.44
C LEU A 196 1.37 -17.73 -4.62
N CYS A 197 1.28 -18.31 -3.46
CA CYS A 197 2.41 -18.44 -2.54
C CYS A 197 2.63 -19.90 -2.10
N SER A 198 3.83 -20.17 -1.61
CA SER A 198 4.19 -21.48 -1.06
C SER A 198 3.33 -21.85 0.14
N LYS A 199 3.01 -23.14 0.25
CA LYS A 199 2.24 -23.67 1.38
C LYS A 199 2.91 -23.33 2.71
N GLY A 200 2.15 -22.72 3.61
CA GLY A 200 2.61 -22.32 4.94
C GLY A 200 2.85 -20.81 5.08
N TYR A 201 2.89 -20.05 3.98
CA TYR A 201 2.98 -18.60 4.01
C TYR A 201 1.80 -17.97 4.80
N PRO A 202 2.00 -16.94 5.65
CA PRO A 202 3.22 -16.17 5.88
C PRO A 202 4.13 -16.72 7.00
N ASP A 203 3.84 -17.89 7.53
CA ASP A 203 4.65 -18.52 8.59
C ASP A 203 5.90 -19.23 8.03
N LYS A 204 6.13 -20.48 8.44
CA LYS A 204 7.21 -21.29 7.87
C LYS A 204 6.77 -21.87 6.53
N PHE A 205 7.42 -21.45 5.46
CA PHE A 205 7.22 -21.97 4.12
C PHE A 205 8.55 -22.35 3.50
N LYS A 206 8.51 -23.18 2.46
CA LYS A 206 9.71 -23.58 1.70
C LYS A 206 10.00 -22.50 0.66
N ASN A 207 11.25 -22.07 0.65
CA ASN A 207 11.82 -21.22 -0.42
C ASN A 207 12.34 -22.10 -1.55
N GLU A 208 12.66 -21.48 -2.68
CA GLU A 208 13.32 -22.12 -3.83
C GLU A 208 12.53 -23.32 -4.39
N ILE A 209 11.21 -23.24 -4.35
CA ILE A 209 10.36 -24.24 -4.99
C ILE A 209 10.18 -23.85 -6.45
N GLU A 210 10.57 -24.75 -7.36
CA GLU A 210 10.36 -24.59 -8.79
C GLU A 210 8.86 -24.41 -9.13
N ILE A 211 8.53 -23.34 -9.86
CA ILE A 211 7.21 -23.14 -10.43
C ILE A 211 7.15 -23.92 -11.74
N LYS A 212 6.30 -24.93 -11.80
CA LYS A 212 6.19 -25.83 -12.95
C LYS A 212 5.05 -25.45 -13.88
N ASN A 213 5.14 -25.91 -15.11
CA ASN A 213 4.11 -25.78 -16.15
C ASN A 213 3.78 -24.35 -16.61
N LEU A 214 4.65 -23.38 -16.36
CA LEU A 214 4.45 -22.01 -16.85
C LEU A 214 4.36 -21.96 -18.38
N ASP A 215 5.18 -22.72 -19.08
CA ASP A 215 5.23 -22.78 -20.55
C ASP A 215 3.95 -23.39 -21.17
N ASN A 216 3.14 -24.08 -20.37
CA ASN A 216 1.90 -24.72 -20.81
C ASN A 216 0.65 -23.89 -20.50
N LEU A 217 0.80 -22.68 -19.99
CA LEU A 217 -0.31 -21.80 -19.70
C LEU A 217 -0.78 -21.10 -20.98
N ASP A 218 -2.05 -21.29 -21.31
CA ASP A 218 -2.72 -20.57 -22.40
C ASP A 218 -3.26 -19.24 -21.83
N LEU A 219 -2.36 -18.25 -21.73
CA LEU A 219 -2.72 -16.91 -21.26
C LEU A 219 -3.55 -16.20 -22.33
N LYS A 220 -4.69 -15.68 -21.94
CA LYS A 220 -5.53 -14.84 -22.80
C LYS A 220 -4.94 -13.43 -22.91
N ASP A 221 -5.40 -12.69 -23.91
CA ASP A 221 -5.10 -11.28 -24.02
C ASP A 221 -5.38 -10.56 -22.68
N LYS A 222 -4.40 -9.76 -22.20
CA LYS A 222 -4.43 -9.04 -20.92
C LYS A 222 -4.32 -9.88 -19.65
N GLU A 223 -3.91 -11.13 -19.76
CA GLU A 223 -3.49 -11.94 -18.63
C GLU A 223 -1.95 -11.93 -18.54
N PHE A 224 -1.45 -11.68 -17.33
CA PHE A 224 -0.01 -11.54 -17.06
C PHE A 224 0.39 -12.40 -15.87
N ILE A 225 1.62 -12.92 -15.90
CA ILE A 225 2.24 -13.57 -14.75
C ILE A 225 3.44 -12.73 -14.36
N PHE A 226 3.48 -12.36 -13.10
CA PHE A 226 4.61 -11.67 -12.49
C PHE A 226 5.31 -12.63 -11.53
N HIS A 227 6.63 -12.59 -11.53
CA HIS A 227 7.48 -13.39 -10.65
C HIS A 227 8.02 -12.47 -9.55
N ALA A 228 7.98 -12.94 -8.30
CA ALA A 228 8.47 -12.24 -7.12
C ALA A 228 9.52 -13.07 -6.37
#